data_35494740c4d4ce32242b85a787c021b6
#
_entry.id   35494740c4d4ce32242b85a787c021b6
#
_cell.length_a   1.000
_cell.length_b   1.000
_cell.length_c   1.000
_cell.angle_alpha   90.00
_cell.angle_beta   90.00
_cell.angle_gamma   90.00
#
_symmetry.space_group_name_H-M   'P 1'
#
loop_
_entity.id
_entity.type
_entity.pdbx_description
1 polymer ?
#
loop_
_entity_poly.entity_id
_entity_poly.type
_entity_poly.pdbx_seq_one_letter_code
_entity_poly.pdbx_strand_id
1 'polypeptide(L)'
;MKQTPNRLAIFLIASLACGVSHARDTRPVDAYLSAAQVNTVLTMLPPPSVPGSAEDQADRATTDRAFAQRSSADFSAAEQEEKFDAFAFASVVGPGFQADKLPHVAALFKEAEHETKEAVDTSKNHWRRLRPCPPASACALNPEQAKKKSFGYPSGHSSRATVDAILLAQLFPQDSDALMQHARDIGWRRVVKGVHTLQDIYAGRMFGQALASAMLTSPAMQHDLAAAAEELRAAGLTRSSASSAP
;
A
#
# COMPACT_ATOMS: atom_id res chain seq x y z
N MET A 1 32.59 -21.13 78.31
CA MET A 1 32.04 -21.70 77.06
C MET A 1 30.73 -21.02 76.74
N LYS A 2 30.71 -20.10 75.80
CA LYS A 2 29.50 -19.45 75.28
C LYS A 2 29.50 -19.64 73.78
N GLN A 3 28.54 -20.45 73.29
CA GLN A 3 28.34 -20.65 71.85
C GLN A 3 27.58 -19.45 71.23
N THR A 4 28.09 -18.90 70.14
CA THR A 4 27.45 -17.92 69.33
C THR A 4 26.65 -18.61 68.23
N PRO A 5 25.39 -18.20 67.93
CA PRO A 5 24.65 -18.82 66.87
C PRO A 5 25.00 -18.18 65.50
N ASN A 6 25.21 -19.07 64.52
CA ASN A 6 25.52 -18.78 63.13
C ASN A 6 24.25 -18.22 62.44
N ARG A 7 24.28 -16.99 61.94
CA ARG A 7 23.20 -16.39 61.19
C ARG A 7 23.39 -16.70 59.69
N LEU A 8 22.57 -17.60 59.19
CA LEU A 8 22.45 -17.93 57.77
C LEU A 8 21.75 -16.76 57.06
N ALA A 9 22.46 -16.03 56.20
CA ALA A 9 21.88 -14.98 55.38
C ALA A 9 21.27 -15.60 54.12
N ILE A 10 19.95 -15.58 54.03
CA ILE A 10 19.22 -15.99 52.83
C ILE A 10 19.19 -14.81 51.85
N PHE A 11 19.93 -14.91 50.76
CA PHE A 11 19.83 -13.97 49.64
C PHE A 11 18.58 -14.30 48.83
N LEU A 12 17.58 -13.42 48.90
CA LEU A 12 16.41 -13.45 48.02
C LEU A 12 16.84 -12.87 46.67
N ILE A 13 16.99 -13.72 45.67
CA ILE A 13 17.17 -13.25 44.28
C ILE A 13 15.79 -12.86 43.73
N ALA A 14 15.51 -11.56 43.65
CA ALA A 14 14.34 -11.04 43.00
C ALA A 14 14.55 -11.13 41.47
N SER A 15 13.94 -12.13 40.85
CA SER A 15 13.87 -12.26 39.39
C SER A 15 12.95 -11.16 38.83
N LEU A 16 13.53 -10.15 38.24
CA LEU A 16 12.82 -9.13 37.50
C LEU A 16 12.31 -9.75 36.17
N ALA A 17 11.10 -10.25 36.17
CA ALA A 17 10.42 -10.69 34.96
C ALA A 17 10.10 -9.42 34.14
N CYS A 18 10.93 -9.14 33.11
CA CYS A 18 10.64 -8.12 32.10
C CYS A 18 9.43 -8.61 31.31
N GLY A 19 8.24 -8.19 31.70
CA GLY A 19 7.01 -8.46 30.98
C GLY A 19 7.02 -7.72 29.65
N VAL A 20 7.33 -8.44 28.57
CA VAL A 20 7.09 -7.93 27.21
C VAL A 20 5.57 -7.78 27.07
N SER A 21 5.09 -6.55 27.21
CA SER A 21 3.70 -6.21 26.95
C SER A 21 3.45 -6.37 25.44
N HIS A 22 2.93 -7.53 25.05
CA HIS A 22 2.39 -7.71 23.71
C HIS A 22 1.13 -6.86 23.63
N ALA A 23 1.17 -5.75 22.88
CA ALA A 23 -0.02 -5.04 22.50
C ALA A 23 -0.97 -6.06 21.86
N ARG A 24 -2.19 -6.20 22.42
CA ARG A 24 -3.21 -7.06 21.81
C ARG A 24 -3.47 -6.55 20.42
N ASP A 25 -3.31 -7.40 19.41
CA ASP A 25 -3.79 -7.16 18.06
C ASP A 25 -5.32 -7.03 18.14
N THR A 26 -5.81 -5.84 17.81
CA THR A 26 -7.25 -5.52 17.85
C THR A 26 -7.92 -5.71 16.49
N ARG A 27 -7.18 -6.20 15.48
CA ARG A 27 -7.72 -6.46 14.15
C ARG A 27 -8.64 -7.67 14.15
N PRO A 28 -9.61 -7.75 13.22
CA PRO A 28 -10.42 -8.94 13.00
C PRO A 28 -9.56 -10.19 12.81
N VAL A 29 -10.09 -11.35 13.18
CA VAL A 29 -9.38 -12.65 13.09
C VAL A 29 -9.08 -13.02 11.63
N ASP A 30 -9.86 -12.51 10.70
CA ASP A 30 -9.79 -12.69 9.25
C ASP A 30 -9.05 -11.57 8.51
N ALA A 31 -8.44 -10.62 9.23
CA ALA A 31 -7.60 -9.61 8.61
C ALA A 31 -6.36 -10.20 7.93
N TYR A 32 -5.97 -9.60 6.79
CA TYR A 32 -4.78 -10.04 6.03
C TYR A 32 -3.47 -9.57 6.66
N LEU A 33 -3.50 -8.47 7.42
CA LEU A 33 -2.33 -7.88 8.08
C LEU A 33 -2.54 -7.76 9.58
N SER A 34 -1.61 -8.27 10.35
CA SER A 34 -1.53 -7.95 11.77
C SER A 34 -0.94 -6.55 12.01
N ALA A 35 -1.22 -5.95 13.17
CA ALA A 35 -0.62 -4.68 13.56
C ALA A 35 0.92 -4.75 13.61
N ALA A 36 1.49 -5.88 13.99
CA ALA A 36 2.93 -6.11 14.01
C ALA A 36 3.54 -6.08 12.60
N GLN A 37 2.88 -6.69 11.62
CA GLN A 37 3.31 -6.66 10.22
C GLN A 37 3.25 -5.25 9.66
N VAL A 38 2.18 -4.49 9.90
CA VAL A 38 2.08 -3.07 9.47
C VAL A 38 3.21 -2.25 10.06
N ASN A 39 3.49 -2.39 11.36
CA ASN A 39 4.61 -1.68 12.00
C ASN A 39 5.96 -2.07 11.39
N THR A 40 6.19 -3.35 11.08
CA THR A 40 7.41 -3.81 10.40
C THR A 40 7.55 -3.16 9.03
N VAL A 41 6.48 -3.16 8.22
CA VAL A 41 6.49 -2.56 6.88
C VAL A 41 6.73 -1.05 6.94
N LEU A 42 6.19 -0.36 7.94
CA LEU A 42 6.45 1.07 8.16
C LEU A 42 7.94 1.36 8.36
N THR A 43 8.67 0.51 9.08
CA THR A 43 10.12 0.69 9.31
C THR A 43 10.97 0.44 8.06
N MET A 44 10.44 -0.20 7.03
CA MET A 44 11.14 -0.44 5.75
C MET A 44 11.13 0.79 4.84
N LEU A 45 10.25 1.75 5.08
CA LEU A 45 10.20 2.97 4.27
C LEU A 45 11.36 3.90 4.65
N PRO A 46 12.18 4.31 3.69
CA PRO A 46 13.18 5.36 3.94
C PRO A 46 12.48 6.67 4.31
N PRO A 47 13.11 7.54 5.11
CA PRO A 47 12.55 8.86 5.38
C PRO A 47 12.44 9.66 4.07
N PRO A 48 11.39 10.50 3.92
CA PRO A 48 11.32 11.42 2.79
C PRO A 48 12.46 12.46 2.88
N SER A 49 12.82 13.04 1.72
CA SER A 49 13.79 14.13 1.67
C SER A 49 13.43 15.27 2.62
N VAL A 50 14.46 15.88 3.22
CA VAL A 50 14.27 17.00 4.14
C VAL A 50 13.65 18.18 3.37
N PRO A 51 12.56 18.79 3.87
CA PRO A 51 11.91 19.92 3.20
C PRO A 51 12.90 21.04 2.88
N GLY A 52 12.94 21.48 1.62
CA GLY A 52 13.84 22.53 1.13
C GLY A 52 15.28 22.08 0.84
N SER A 53 15.62 20.82 1.04
CA SER A 53 16.92 20.28 0.58
C SER A 53 17.02 20.28 -0.95
N ALA A 54 18.21 20.14 -1.49
CA ALA A 54 18.41 20.03 -2.95
C ALA A 54 17.63 18.85 -3.55
N GLU A 55 17.55 17.73 -2.83
CA GLU A 55 16.77 16.56 -3.22
C GLU A 55 15.25 16.86 -3.26
N ASP A 56 14.69 17.50 -2.21
CA ASP A 56 13.27 17.88 -2.18
C ASP A 56 12.93 18.89 -3.29
N GLN A 57 13.82 19.86 -3.53
CA GLN A 57 13.65 20.85 -4.60
C GLN A 57 13.65 20.18 -5.99
N ALA A 58 14.58 19.27 -6.26
CA ALA A 58 14.67 18.54 -7.53
C ALA A 58 13.42 17.66 -7.76
N ASP A 59 12.95 16.97 -6.72
CA ASP A 59 11.76 16.12 -6.76
C ASP A 59 10.50 16.95 -7.06
N ARG A 60 10.31 18.10 -6.38
CA ARG A 60 9.21 19.03 -6.63
C ARG A 60 9.28 19.68 -8.01
N ALA A 61 10.45 20.11 -8.45
CA ALA A 61 10.64 20.67 -9.78
C ALA A 61 10.29 19.68 -10.90
N THR A 62 10.50 18.38 -10.68
CA THR A 62 10.06 17.34 -11.63
C THR A 62 8.54 17.25 -11.68
N THR A 63 7.86 17.34 -10.54
CA THR A 63 6.39 17.38 -10.49
C THR A 63 5.85 18.64 -11.17
N ASP A 64 6.45 19.81 -10.94
CA ASP A 64 6.03 21.07 -11.55
C ASP A 64 6.13 20.99 -13.08
N ARG A 65 7.24 20.42 -13.61
CA ARG A 65 7.40 20.21 -15.06
C ARG A 65 6.36 19.23 -15.63
N ALA A 66 6.17 18.09 -14.98
CA ALA A 66 5.19 17.10 -15.43
C ALA A 66 3.76 17.68 -15.42
N PHE A 67 3.43 18.46 -14.39
CA PHE A 67 2.15 19.16 -14.29
C PHE A 67 1.98 20.21 -15.40
N ALA A 68 3.01 21.02 -15.68
CA ALA A 68 2.96 22.07 -16.70
C ALA A 68 2.88 21.52 -18.14
N GLN A 69 3.52 20.37 -18.39
CA GLN A 69 3.63 19.77 -19.72
C GLN A 69 2.54 18.72 -20.02
N ARG A 70 1.65 18.45 -19.07
CA ARG A 70 0.60 17.43 -19.24
C ARG A 70 -0.34 17.74 -20.39
N SER A 71 -0.72 16.71 -21.13
CA SER A 71 -1.79 16.80 -22.11
C SER A 71 -3.17 16.80 -21.44
N SER A 72 -4.21 17.21 -22.15
CA SER A 72 -5.60 17.07 -21.70
C SER A 72 -6.00 15.60 -21.48
N ALA A 73 -5.45 14.69 -22.29
CA ALA A 73 -5.68 13.26 -22.16
C ALA A 73 -5.08 12.71 -20.85
N ASP A 74 -3.82 13.08 -20.52
CA ASP A 74 -3.18 12.68 -19.27
C ASP A 74 -3.95 13.19 -18.04
N PHE A 75 -4.41 14.45 -18.11
CA PHE A 75 -5.19 15.03 -17.04
C PHE A 75 -6.54 14.32 -16.87
N SER A 76 -7.24 14.05 -17.98
CA SER A 76 -8.51 13.30 -17.96
C SER A 76 -8.34 11.90 -17.37
N ALA A 77 -7.30 11.16 -17.77
CA ALA A 77 -7.00 9.85 -17.21
C ALA A 77 -6.71 9.92 -15.68
N ALA A 78 -5.93 10.93 -15.26
CA ALA A 78 -5.65 11.16 -13.84
C ALA A 78 -6.90 11.51 -13.01
N GLU A 79 -7.89 12.19 -13.59
CA GLU A 79 -9.18 12.47 -12.96
C GLU A 79 -10.06 11.22 -12.85
N GLN A 80 -10.13 10.40 -13.90
CA GLN A 80 -10.90 9.14 -13.90
C GLN A 80 -10.39 8.17 -12.83
N GLU A 81 -9.09 8.18 -12.55
CA GLU A 81 -8.47 7.35 -11.52
C GLU A 81 -8.47 7.96 -10.10
N GLU A 82 -9.17 9.07 -9.89
CA GLU A 82 -9.28 9.67 -8.53
C GLU A 82 -9.84 8.67 -7.52
N LYS A 83 -10.76 7.83 -7.95
CA LYS A 83 -11.43 6.79 -7.17
C LYS A 83 -11.39 5.46 -7.93
N PHE A 84 -10.20 4.91 -8.12
CA PHE A 84 -10.08 3.59 -8.71
C PHE A 84 -10.22 2.48 -7.65
N ASP A 85 -10.56 1.29 -8.10
CA ASP A 85 -10.48 0.02 -7.39
C ASP A 85 -9.76 -1.02 -8.27
N ALA A 86 -9.64 -2.26 -7.80
CA ALA A 86 -8.97 -3.33 -8.54
C ALA A 86 -9.60 -3.60 -9.92
N PHE A 87 -10.88 -3.27 -10.12
CA PHE A 87 -11.54 -3.46 -11.42
C PHE A 87 -11.10 -2.45 -12.49
N ALA A 88 -10.35 -1.40 -12.13
CA ALA A 88 -9.64 -0.56 -13.11
C ALA A 88 -8.61 -1.35 -13.95
N PHE A 89 -8.17 -2.51 -13.46
CA PHE A 89 -7.28 -3.43 -14.18
C PHE A 89 -8.00 -4.28 -15.25
N ALA A 90 -9.31 -4.13 -15.45
CA ALA A 90 -10.04 -4.79 -16.52
C ALA A 90 -9.47 -4.48 -17.92
N SER A 91 -8.81 -3.34 -18.10
CA SER A 91 -8.07 -3.01 -19.34
C SER A 91 -6.89 -3.96 -19.62
N VAL A 92 -6.39 -4.66 -18.60
CA VAL A 92 -5.30 -5.64 -18.70
C VAL A 92 -5.83 -7.06 -18.77
N VAL A 93 -6.67 -7.44 -17.80
CA VAL A 93 -7.13 -8.85 -17.66
C VAL A 93 -8.38 -9.18 -18.46
N GLY A 94 -9.02 -8.17 -19.05
CA GLY A 94 -10.16 -8.36 -19.96
C GLY A 94 -11.48 -7.77 -19.43
N PRO A 95 -12.42 -7.47 -20.35
CA PRO A 95 -13.65 -6.75 -20.05
C PRO A 95 -14.66 -7.52 -19.19
N GLY A 96 -14.48 -8.84 -19.03
CA GLY A 96 -15.28 -9.67 -18.14
C GLY A 96 -14.95 -9.48 -16.66
N PHE A 97 -13.85 -8.82 -16.32
CA PHE A 97 -13.44 -8.55 -14.97
C PHE A 97 -14.26 -7.37 -14.40
N GLN A 98 -15.41 -7.70 -13.79
CA GLN A 98 -16.41 -6.75 -13.32
C GLN A 98 -16.90 -7.13 -11.92
N ALA A 99 -17.01 -6.14 -11.02
CA ALA A 99 -17.33 -6.35 -9.61
C ALA A 99 -18.68 -7.06 -9.37
N ASP A 100 -19.68 -6.72 -10.16
CA ASP A 100 -21.04 -7.30 -10.07
C ASP A 100 -21.10 -8.77 -10.50
N LYS A 101 -20.12 -9.24 -11.26
CA LYS A 101 -20.02 -10.63 -11.75
C LYS A 101 -19.08 -11.49 -10.93
N LEU A 102 -18.25 -10.89 -10.07
CA LEU A 102 -17.15 -11.53 -9.37
C LEU A 102 -17.16 -11.17 -7.87
N PRO A 103 -18.17 -11.61 -7.11
CA PRO A 103 -18.36 -11.22 -5.72
C PRO A 103 -17.20 -11.65 -4.78
N HIS A 104 -16.57 -12.82 -4.99
CA HIS A 104 -15.42 -13.24 -4.18
C HIS A 104 -14.18 -12.37 -4.48
N VAL A 105 -13.91 -12.11 -5.75
CA VAL A 105 -12.86 -11.17 -6.17
C VAL A 105 -13.12 -9.78 -5.59
N ALA A 106 -14.35 -9.27 -5.68
CA ALA A 106 -14.72 -7.97 -5.15
C ALA A 106 -14.53 -7.89 -3.63
N ALA A 107 -14.89 -8.93 -2.89
CA ALA A 107 -14.72 -8.99 -1.44
C ALA A 107 -13.23 -8.99 -1.04
N LEU A 108 -12.41 -9.83 -1.70
CA LEU A 108 -10.96 -9.91 -1.48
C LEU A 108 -10.31 -8.53 -1.67
N PHE A 109 -10.53 -7.88 -2.81
CA PHE A 109 -9.89 -6.58 -3.10
C PHE A 109 -10.41 -5.46 -2.22
N LYS A 110 -11.70 -5.47 -1.88
CA LYS A 110 -12.25 -4.49 -0.93
C LYS A 110 -11.54 -4.53 0.42
N GLU A 111 -11.27 -5.73 0.94
CA GLU A 111 -10.57 -5.89 2.22
C GLU A 111 -9.08 -5.50 2.08
N ALA A 112 -8.38 -5.99 1.06
CA ALA A 112 -6.98 -5.65 0.80
C ALA A 112 -6.77 -4.14 0.62
N GLU A 113 -7.68 -3.45 -0.11
CA GLU A 113 -7.65 -2.01 -0.29
C GLU A 113 -7.94 -1.26 1.01
N HIS A 114 -8.86 -1.75 1.83
CA HIS A 114 -9.18 -1.17 3.13
C HIS A 114 -7.95 -1.21 4.05
N GLU A 115 -7.34 -2.36 4.23
CA GLU A 115 -6.15 -2.52 5.06
C GLU A 115 -4.94 -1.73 4.52
N THR A 116 -4.76 -1.70 3.20
CA THR A 116 -3.74 -0.89 2.55
C THR A 116 -3.94 0.60 2.86
N LYS A 117 -5.19 1.07 2.80
CA LYS A 117 -5.52 2.46 3.12
C LYS A 117 -5.17 2.82 4.56
N GLU A 118 -5.52 1.97 5.53
CA GLU A 118 -5.20 2.19 6.94
C GLU A 118 -3.69 2.26 7.20
N ALA A 119 -2.92 1.33 6.59
CA ALA A 119 -1.47 1.33 6.67
C ALA A 119 -0.85 2.61 6.06
N VAL A 120 -1.35 3.03 4.89
CA VAL A 120 -0.94 4.27 4.23
C VAL A 120 -1.25 5.50 5.09
N ASP A 121 -2.43 5.58 5.68
CA ASP A 121 -2.83 6.71 6.53
C ASP A 121 -1.96 6.78 7.79
N THR A 122 -1.62 5.64 8.38
CA THR A 122 -0.67 5.54 9.50
C THR A 122 0.71 6.07 9.10
N SER A 123 1.23 5.65 7.93
CA SER A 123 2.52 6.11 7.42
C SER A 123 2.52 7.61 7.12
N LYS A 124 1.45 8.14 6.52
CA LYS A 124 1.30 9.57 6.25
C LYS A 124 1.30 10.41 7.51
N ASN A 125 0.64 9.94 8.56
CA ASN A 125 0.60 10.62 9.85
C ASN A 125 1.96 10.58 10.57
N HIS A 126 2.77 9.55 10.33
CA HIS A 126 4.15 9.46 10.84
C HIS A 126 5.07 10.47 10.14
N TRP A 127 5.13 10.47 8.80
CA TRP A 127 6.06 11.29 8.04
C TRP A 127 5.62 12.74 7.84
N ARG A 128 4.34 13.00 7.75
CA ARG A 128 3.71 14.32 7.61
C ARG A 128 4.28 15.18 6.49
N ARG A 129 4.77 14.56 5.41
CA ARG A 129 5.29 15.29 4.25
C ARG A 129 4.16 16.00 3.52
N LEU A 130 4.31 17.31 3.32
CA LEU A 130 3.34 18.11 2.57
C LEU A 130 3.37 17.73 1.09
N ARG A 131 2.20 17.72 0.47
CA ARG A 131 2.07 17.50 -0.98
C ARG A 131 2.77 18.60 -1.78
N PRO A 132 3.20 18.31 -3.03
CA PRO A 132 3.60 19.36 -3.96
C PRO A 132 2.43 20.29 -4.26
N CYS A 133 2.74 21.52 -4.66
CA CYS A 133 1.76 22.53 -5.02
C CYS A 133 2.26 23.29 -6.26
N PRO A 134 2.22 22.64 -7.46
CA PRO A 134 2.69 23.26 -8.68
C PRO A 134 2.00 24.59 -8.97
N PRO A 135 2.69 25.56 -9.61
CA PRO A 135 2.07 26.80 -10.07
C PRO A 135 0.84 26.52 -10.92
N ALA A 136 -0.20 27.32 -10.77
CA ALA A 136 -1.51 27.18 -11.44
C ALA A 136 -2.27 25.87 -11.15
N SER A 137 -1.83 25.05 -10.19
CA SER A 137 -2.61 23.92 -9.70
C SER A 137 -3.78 24.36 -8.82
N ALA A 138 -4.74 23.45 -8.58
CA ALA A 138 -5.84 23.72 -7.65
C ALA A 138 -5.36 24.07 -6.23
N CYS A 139 -4.20 23.53 -5.82
CA CYS A 139 -3.55 23.89 -4.57
C CYS A 139 -3.10 25.36 -4.58
N ALA A 140 -2.41 25.80 -5.62
CA ALA A 140 -1.93 27.18 -5.74
C ALA A 140 -3.09 28.19 -5.86
N LEU A 141 -4.18 27.82 -6.54
CA LEU A 141 -5.38 28.64 -6.70
C LEU A 141 -6.26 28.68 -5.44
N ASN A 142 -6.21 27.65 -4.60
CA ASN A 142 -7.01 27.57 -3.37
C ASN A 142 -6.22 26.94 -2.21
N PRO A 143 -5.26 27.70 -1.61
CA PRO A 143 -4.37 27.17 -0.55
C PRO A 143 -5.10 26.68 0.70
N GLU A 144 -6.24 27.26 1.06
CA GLU A 144 -7.01 26.87 2.25
C GLU A 144 -7.65 25.48 2.07
N GLN A 145 -8.11 25.14 0.86
CA GLN A 145 -8.58 23.78 0.58
C GLN A 145 -7.41 22.78 0.52
N ALA A 146 -6.26 23.21 0.06
CA ALA A 146 -5.07 22.36 0.01
C ALA A 146 -4.59 21.93 1.41
N LYS A 147 -4.70 22.78 2.41
CA LYS A 147 -4.36 22.47 3.81
C LYS A 147 -5.22 21.36 4.42
N LYS A 148 -6.41 21.11 3.89
CA LYS A 148 -7.33 20.06 4.35
C LYS A 148 -7.02 18.68 3.74
N LYS A 149 -6.13 18.59 2.75
CA LYS A 149 -5.76 17.33 2.12
C LYS A 149 -4.78 16.55 2.99
N SER A 150 -4.85 15.22 2.92
CA SER A 150 -3.90 14.32 3.58
C SER A 150 -2.46 14.55 3.09
N PHE A 151 -1.48 14.13 3.90
CA PHE A 151 -0.06 14.20 3.55
C PHE A 151 0.29 13.44 2.26
N GLY A 152 1.46 13.75 1.68
CA GLY A 152 1.90 13.21 0.39
C GLY A 152 2.56 11.84 0.47
N TYR A 153 3.36 11.59 1.51
CA TYR A 153 4.27 10.45 1.58
C TYR A 153 3.79 9.35 2.53
N PRO A 154 3.77 8.09 2.08
CA PRO A 154 3.86 7.62 0.69
C PRO A 154 2.58 7.90 -0.11
N SER A 155 2.63 7.76 -1.46
CA SER A 155 1.44 7.89 -2.31
C SER A 155 0.47 6.72 -2.11
N GLY A 156 -0.74 7.01 -1.64
CA GLY A 156 -1.76 5.98 -1.43
C GLY A 156 -2.24 5.31 -2.73
N HIS A 157 -2.37 6.07 -3.82
CA HIS A 157 -2.69 5.50 -5.13
C HIS A 157 -1.61 4.53 -5.61
N SER A 158 -0.34 4.91 -5.48
CA SER A 158 0.77 4.05 -5.87
C SER A 158 0.87 2.80 -4.99
N SER A 159 0.64 2.93 -3.67
CA SER A 159 0.62 1.78 -2.75
C SER A 159 -0.49 0.80 -3.11
N ARG A 160 -1.74 1.29 -3.23
CA ARG A 160 -2.90 0.46 -3.54
C ARG A 160 -2.76 -0.20 -4.91
N ALA A 161 -2.46 0.56 -5.96
CA ALA A 161 -2.29 -0.02 -7.29
C ALA A 161 -1.21 -1.11 -7.33
N THR A 162 -0.15 -0.98 -6.52
CA THR A 162 0.89 -2.00 -6.42
C THR A 162 0.40 -3.25 -5.68
N VAL A 163 -0.35 -3.09 -4.58
CA VAL A 163 -1.00 -4.22 -3.89
C VAL A 163 -1.94 -4.95 -4.85
N ASP A 164 -2.84 -4.21 -5.51
CA ASP A 164 -3.80 -4.78 -6.46
C ASP A 164 -3.11 -5.55 -7.58
N ALA A 165 -2.07 -4.96 -8.20
CA ALA A 165 -1.31 -5.61 -9.27
C ALA A 165 -0.63 -6.91 -8.81
N ILE A 166 -0.06 -6.94 -7.60
CA ILE A 166 0.60 -8.14 -7.05
C ILE A 166 -0.42 -9.23 -6.75
N LEU A 167 -1.56 -8.88 -6.15
CA LEU A 167 -2.63 -9.85 -5.86
C LEU A 167 -3.28 -10.36 -7.16
N LEU A 168 -3.51 -9.46 -8.14
CA LEU A 168 -3.99 -9.86 -9.47
C LEU A 168 -2.99 -10.78 -10.20
N ALA A 169 -1.69 -10.57 -10.03
CA ALA A 169 -0.67 -11.46 -10.61
C ALA A 169 -0.69 -12.87 -10.01
N GLN A 170 -1.24 -13.08 -8.80
CA GLN A 170 -1.51 -14.43 -8.28
C GLN A 170 -2.66 -15.11 -9.04
N LEU A 171 -3.62 -14.34 -9.54
CA LEU A 171 -4.81 -14.81 -10.25
C LEU A 171 -4.60 -14.87 -11.77
N PHE A 172 -3.76 -13.99 -12.31
CA PHE A 172 -3.43 -13.84 -13.74
C PHE A 172 -1.91 -13.78 -13.96
N PRO A 173 -1.15 -14.86 -13.67
CA PRO A 173 0.31 -14.83 -13.69
C PRO A 173 0.91 -14.50 -15.07
N GLN A 174 0.20 -14.81 -16.16
CA GLN A 174 0.62 -14.47 -17.52
C GLN A 174 0.57 -12.97 -17.84
N ASP A 175 -0.21 -12.20 -17.07
CA ASP A 175 -0.39 -10.75 -17.27
C ASP A 175 0.41 -9.90 -16.26
N SER A 176 1.27 -10.54 -15.46
CA SER A 176 2.01 -9.94 -14.35
C SER A 176 2.74 -8.65 -14.75
N ASP A 177 3.49 -8.65 -15.86
CA ASP A 177 4.23 -7.47 -16.31
C ASP A 177 3.30 -6.31 -16.70
N ALA A 178 2.19 -6.62 -17.39
CA ALA A 178 1.20 -5.61 -17.79
C ALA A 178 0.44 -5.05 -16.57
N LEU A 179 0.11 -5.89 -15.59
CA LEU A 179 -0.49 -5.47 -14.33
C LEU A 179 0.44 -4.51 -13.57
N MET A 180 1.71 -4.87 -13.44
CA MET A 180 2.71 -4.01 -12.78
C MET A 180 2.97 -2.72 -13.55
N GLN A 181 2.90 -2.73 -14.90
CA GLN A 181 3.00 -1.51 -15.69
C GLN A 181 1.80 -0.60 -15.46
N HIS A 182 0.58 -1.14 -15.48
CA HIS A 182 -0.63 -0.36 -15.21
C HIS A 182 -0.61 0.31 -13.82
N ALA A 183 -0.14 -0.42 -12.79
CA ALA A 183 0.06 0.15 -11.44
C ALA A 183 1.08 1.30 -11.44
N ARG A 184 2.16 1.19 -12.23
CA ARG A 184 3.13 2.29 -12.40
C ARG A 184 2.51 3.51 -13.06
N ASP A 185 1.64 3.31 -14.04
CA ASP A 185 0.96 4.38 -14.76
C ASP A 185 -0.03 5.12 -13.84
N ILE A 186 -0.81 4.41 -13.04
CA ILE A 186 -1.66 5.00 -11.99
C ILE A 186 -0.82 5.90 -11.06
N GLY A 187 0.31 5.40 -10.59
CA GLY A 187 1.24 6.18 -9.76
C GLY A 187 1.76 7.43 -10.49
N TRP A 188 2.21 7.30 -11.75
CA TRP A 188 2.74 8.40 -12.54
C TRP A 188 1.69 9.50 -12.79
N ARG A 189 0.44 9.15 -13.06
CA ARG A 189 -0.65 10.12 -13.24
C ARG A 189 -0.90 10.98 -12.01
N ARG A 190 -0.49 10.55 -10.81
CA ARG A 190 -0.54 11.38 -9.60
C ARG A 190 0.52 12.50 -9.63
N VAL A 191 1.68 12.26 -10.26
CA VAL A 191 2.71 13.27 -10.50
C VAL A 191 2.23 14.26 -11.56
N VAL A 192 1.69 13.77 -12.66
CA VAL A 192 1.08 14.58 -13.73
C VAL A 192 -0.06 15.46 -13.20
N LYS A 193 -0.87 14.95 -12.27
CA LYS A 193 -1.92 15.72 -11.57
C LYS A 193 -1.35 16.77 -10.60
N GLY A 194 -0.05 16.72 -10.27
CA GLY A 194 0.59 17.64 -9.35
C GLY A 194 0.24 17.42 -7.88
N VAL A 195 -0.20 16.20 -7.49
CA VAL A 195 -0.62 15.87 -6.13
C VAL A 195 0.36 14.97 -5.37
N HIS A 196 1.36 14.42 -6.07
CA HIS A 196 2.45 13.63 -5.53
C HIS A 196 3.75 13.92 -6.29
N THR A 197 4.89 13.70 -5.63
CA THR A 197 6.22 13.74 -6.24
C THR A 197 6.66 12.34 -6.68
N LEU A 198 7.80 12.23 -7.39
CA LEU A 198 8.41 10.94 -7.73
C LEU A 198 8.74 10.14 -6.47
N GLN A 199 9.31 10.80 -5.46
CA GLN A 199 9.64 10.14 -4.19
C GLN A 199 8.40 9.56 -3.52
N ASP A 200 7.26 10.28 -3.52
CA ASP A 200 6.01 9.79 -2.97
C ASP A 200 5.54 8.52 -3.67
N ILE A 201 5.60 8.47 -5.01
CA ILE A 201 5.12 7.31 -5.78
C ILE A 201 6.06 6.12 -5.70
N TYR A 202 7.38 6.33 -5.66
CA TYR A 202 8.34 5.24 -5.47
C TYR A 202 8.24 4.63 -4.07
N ALA A 203 8.14 5.47 -3.04
CA ALA A 203 7.85 5.00 -1.68
C ALA A 203 6.51 4.25 -1.61
N GLY A 204 5.49 4.72 -2.33
CA GLY A 204 4.21 4.04 -2.45
C GLY A 204 4.34 2.63 -3.05
N ARG A 205 5.15 2.46 -4.10
CA ARG A 205 5.44 1.14 -4.69
C ARG A 205 6.15 0.21 -3.69
N MET A 206 7.20 0.70 -3.05
CA MET A 206 7.94 -0.08 -2.04
C MET A 206 7.02 -0.50 -0.89
N PHE A 207 6.19 0.42 -0.41
CA PHE A 207 5.22 0.16 0.65
C PHE A 207 4.17 -0.86 0.23
N GLY A 208 3.59 -0.70 -0.97
CA GLY A 208 2.62 -1.63 -1.54
C GLY A 208 3.22 -3.04 -1.74
N GLN A 209 4.46 -3.16 -2.22
CA GLN A 209 5.16 -4.44 -2.34
C GLN A 209 5.32 -5.13 -0.98
N ALA A 210 5.74 -4.39 0.04
CA ALA A 210 5.93 -4.94 1.38
C ALA A 210 4.59 -5.36 2.03
N LEU A 211 3.52 -4.55 1.85
CA LEU A 211 2.17 -4.89 2.32
C LEU A 211 1.63 -6.13 1.62
N ALA A 212 1.68 -6.19 0.29
CA ALA A 212 1.22 -7.36 -0.47
C ALA A 212 1.99 -8.63 -0.09
N SER A 213 3.32 -8.53 0.08
CA SER A 213 4.13 -9.64 0.55
C SER A 213 3.70 -10.15 1.94
N ALA A 214 3.37 -9.23 2.85
CA ALA A 214 2.87 -9.59 4.17
C ALA A 214 1.45 -10.21 4.09
N MET A 215 0.54 -9.63 3.30
CA MET A 215 -0.81 -10.16 3.08
C MET A 215 -0.77 -11.59 2.53
N LEU A 216 0.12 -11.87 1.57
CA LEU A 216 0.27 -13.20 0.96
C LEU A 216 0.73 -14.27 1.96
N THR A 217 1.23 -13.93 3.14
CA THR A 217 1.53 -14.89 4.21
C THR A 217 0.32 -15.23 5.08
N SER A 218 -0.78 -14.47 4.98
CA SER A 218 -1.99 -14.67 5.79
C SER A 218 -2.79 -15.89 5.32
N PRO A 219 -3.20 -16.80 6.21
CA PRO A 219 -4.13 -17.88 5.87
C PRO A 219 -5.48 -17.38 5.32
N ALA A 220 -5.99 -16.24 5.83
CA ALA A 220 -7.22 -15.63 5.33
C ALA A 220 -7.05 -15.17 3.86
N MET A 221 -5.94 -14.49 3.54
CA MET A 221 -5.63 -14.10 2.16
C MET A 221 -5.52 -15.32 1.24
N GLN A 222 -4.85 -16.39 1.67
CA GLN A 222 -4.72 -17.62 0.88
C GLN A 222 -6.07 -18.27 0.60
N HIS A 223 -6.95 -18.31 1.60
CA HIS A 223 -8.31 -18.80 1.45
C HIS A 223 -9.11 -17.98 0.42
N ASP A 224 -9.08 -16.65 0.53
CA ASP A 224 -9.86 -15.76 -0.33
C ASP A 224 -9.30 -15.72 -1.76
N LEU A 225 -7.96 -15.82 -1.93
CA LEU A 225 -7.34 -16.00 -3.25
C LEU A 225 -7.78 -17.30 -3.91
N ALA A 226 -7.91 -18.40 -3.14
CA ALA A 226 -8.39 -19.67 -3.69
C ALA A 226 -9.85 -19.56 -4.14
N ALA A 227 -10.73 -18.91 -3.37
CA ALA A 227 -12.12 -18.67 -3.73
C ALA A 227 -12.23 -17.77 -4.97
N ALA A 228 -11.44 -16.69 -5.03
CA ALA A 228 -11.38 -15.79 -6.19
C ALA A 228 -10.89 -16.52 -7.46
N ALA A 229 -9.87 -17.39 -7.34
CA ALA A 229 -9.38 -18.17 -8.46
C ALA A 229 -10.42 -19.16 -9.01
N GLU A 230 -11.22 -19.77 -8.11
CA GLU A 230 -12.32 -20.65 -8.50
C GLU A 230 -13.42 -19.89 -9.24
N GLU A 231 -13.81 -18.71 -8.72
CA GLU A 231 -14.80 -17.83 -9.33
C GLU A 231 -14.36 -17.38 -10.73
N LEU A 232 -13.11 -16.95 -10.90
CA LEU A 232 -12.55 -16.54 -12.20
C LEU A 232 -12.52 -17.68 -13.19
N ARG A 233 -12.21 -18.89 -12.73
CA ARG A 233 -12.22 -20.11 -13.58
C ARG A 233 -13.65 -20.44 -14.03
N ALA A 234 -14.64 -20.36 -13.12
CA ALA A 234 -16.03 -20.58 -13.43
C ALA A 234 -16.57 -19.53 -14.43
N ALA A 235 -16.06 -18.29 -14.34
CA ALA A 235 -16.39 -17.21 -15.27
C ALA A 235 -15.63 -17.29 -16.62
N GLY A 236 -14.71 -18.24 -16.81
CA GLY A 236 -13.91 -18.40 -18.03
C GLY A 236 -12.86 -17.29 -18.25
N LEU A 237 -12.47 -16.59 -17.18
CA LEU A 237 -11.52 -15.47 -17.26
C LEU A 237 -10.07 -15.89 -17.06
N THR A 238 -9.81 -17.04 -16.47
CA THR A 238 -8.45 -17.59 -16.35
C THR A 238 -8.24 -18.68 -17.41
N ARG A 239 -7.13 -18.60 -18.14
CA ARG A 239 -6.72 -19.67 -19.04
C ARG A 239 -6.32 -20.89 -18.20
N SER A 240 -6.91 -22.05 -18.49
CA SER A 240 -6.42 -23.31 -17.93
C SER A 240 -4.95 -23.47 -18.30
N SER A 241 -4.09 -23.77 -17.33
CA SER A 241 -2.69 -24.11 -17.52
C SER A 241 -2.46 -25.45 -18.26
N ALA A 242 -3.49 -26.01 -18.87
CA ALA A 242 -3.45 -27.25 -19.64
C ALA A 242 -3.43 -26.93 -21.13
N SER A 243 -2.32 -26.46 -21.68
CA SER A 243 -1.88 -26.70 -23.04
C SER A 243 -0.52 -26.04 -23.31
N SER A 244 0.51 -26.51 -22.65
CA SER A 244 1.87 -26.45 -23.18
C SER A 244 2.51 -27.83 -23.00
N ALA A 245 2.03 -28.79 -23.76
CA ALA A 245 2.82 -29.94 -24.13
C ALA A 245 3.26 -29.76 -25.60
N PRO A 246 4.56 -29.95 -25.91
CA PRO A 246 5.14 -29.73 -27.21
C PRO A 246 4.64 -30.73 -28.25
#